data_550ed07f6ec54d8a01175a31d073ad71
#
_entry.id   550ed07f6ec54d8a01175a31d073ad71
#
_cell.length_a   1.000
_cell.length_b   1.000
_cell.length_c   1.000
_cell.angle_alpha   90.00
_cell.angle_beta   90.00
_cell.angle_gamma   90.00
#
_symmetry.space_group_name_H-M   'P 1'
#
loop_
_entity.id
_entity.type
_entity.pdbx_description
1 polymer ?
#
loop_
_entity_poly.entity_id
_entity_poly.type
_entity_poly.pdbx_seq_one_letter_code
_entity_poly.pdbx_strand_id
1 'polypeptide(L)'
;MALLASSASRAKSSAVVGVTIPDSKLAREITELVRDTETPLLFNHSSRVYYWGALTGKRRGFRFDPELLYAGAMFHDVGLTPQHATAHKRFEVDGANVARDFLRSHGIAEQDVETVWTAIALHTTPGIPRHMHPVIALVTAGVEMDVLGIAFSEFTQAEREVVVRAHPRSGRFKEEILQAFYDGIHHKPETTFGNVKADVLADKDPSFRPENFCRVIRASAWPG
;
A
#
# COMPACT_ATOMS: atom_id res chain seq x y z
N MET A 1 -3.64 52.22 -11.68
CA MET A 1 -2.95 50.97 -11.28
C MET A 1 -3.99 49.98 -10.83
N ALA A 2 -4.31 49.02 -11.68
CA ALA A 2 -5.28 47.97 -11.37
C ALA A 2 -4.51 46.72 -10.92
N LEU A 3 -4.73 46.28 -9.67
CA LEU A 3 -4.22 45.02 -9.16
C LEU A 3 -4.98 43.85 -9.80
N LEU A 4 -4.33 43.07 -10.62
CA LEU A 4 -4.82 41.79 -11.09
C LEU A 4 -4.69 40.79 -9.93
N ALA A 5 -5.82 40.47 -9.31
CA ALA A 5 -5.91 39.35 -8.39
C ALA A 5 -5.85 38.05 -9.21
N SER A 6 -4.74 37.33 -9.10
CA SER A 6 -4.60 35.98 -9.64
C SER A 6 -5.46 35.04 -8.80
N SER A 7 -6.62 34.63 -9.30
CA SER A 7 -7.42 33.55 -8.74
C SER A 7 -6.77 32.22 -9.11
N ALA A 8 -5.98 31.65 -8.19
CA ALA A 8 -5.53 30.27 -8.30
C ALA A 8 -6.77 29.37 -8.33
N SER A 9 -7.06 28.79 -9.48
CA SER A 9 -8.11 27.77 -9.65
C SER A 9 -7.73 26.56 -8.81
N ARG A 10 -8.45 26.39 -7.69
CA ARG A 10 -8.34 25.21 -6.82
C ARG A 10 -8.86 24.02 -7.63
N ALA A 11 -7.96 23.21 -8.17
CA ALA A 11 -8.34 21.97 -8.84
C ALA A 11 -9.12 21.12 -7.84
N LYS A 12 -10.42 20.93 -8.06
CA LYS A 12 -11.23 19.99 -7.27
C LYS A 12 -10.64 18.60 -7.49
N SER A 13 -10.21 17.96 -6.41
CA SER A 13 -9.85 16.53 -6.43
C SER A 13 -11.01 15.75 -7.04
N SER A 14 -10.81 15.17 -8.21
CA SER A 14 -11.84 14.41 -8.91
C SER A 14 -12.03 13.06 -8.22
N ALA A 15 -13.26 12.75 -7.83
CA ALA A 15 -13.58 11.45 -7.25
C ALA A 15 -13.41 10.35 -8.31
N VAL A 16 -12.63 9.34 -7.99
CA VAL A 16 -12.48 8.12 -8.79
C VAL A 16 -13.35 7.04 -8.14
N VAL A 17 -14.38 6.58 -8.85
CA VAL A 17 -15.36 5.59 -8.36
C VAL A 17 -16.00 6.01 -7.01
N GLY A 18 -16.23 7.31 -6.81
CA GLY A 18 -16.78 7.84 -5.55
C GLY A 18 -15.79 7.82 -4.38
N VAL A 19 -14.52 7.54 -4.62
CA VAL A 19 -13.42 7.71 -3.67
C VAL A 19 -12.63 8.95 -4.04
N THR A 20 -12.37 9.81 -3.08
CA THR A 20 -11.58 11.03 -3.26
C THR A 20 -10.31 10.91 -2.43
N ILE A 21 -9.17 11.21 -3.02
CA ILE A 21 -7.93 11.40 -2.25
C ILE A 21 -8.13 12.61 -1.33
N PRO A 22 -7.77 12.52 -0.04
CA PRO A 22 -7.86 13.66 0.86
C PRO A 22 -7.10 14.89 0.31
N ASP A 23 -7.72 16.08 0.43
CA ASP A 23 -7.13 17.34 -0.05
C ASP A 23 -6.69 18.22 1.14
N SER A 24 -6.07 17.60 2.13
CA SER A 24 -5.43 18.31 3.25
C SER A 24 -3.99 18.70 2.90
N LYS A 25 -3.39 19.56 3.72
CA LYS A 25 -1.96 19.84 3.64
C LYS A 25 -1.15 18.56 3.83
N LEU A 26 -1.52 17.74 4.84
CA LEU A 26 -0.87 16.47 5.14
C LEU A 26 -0.88 15.52 3.94
N ALA A 27 -2.05 15.30 3.32
CA ALA A 27 -2.18 14.39 2.18
C ALA A 27 -1.37 14.86 0.94
N ARG A 28 -1.30 16.17 0.71
CA ARG A 28 -0.48 16.72 -0.38
C ARG A 28 1.01 16.50 -0.13
N GLU A 29 1.48 16.77 1.09
CA GLU A 29 2.89 16.59 1.45
C GLU A 29 3.29 15.11 1.47
N ILE A 30 2.40 14.18 1.88
CA ILE A 30 2.56 12.73 1.70
C ILE A 30 2.73 12.40 0.21
N THR A 31 1.86 12.94 -0.63
CA THR A 31 1.90 12.68 -2.09
C THR A 31 3.22 13.15 -2.69
N GLU A 32 3.71 14.31 -2.31
CA GLU A 32 4.98 14.87 -2.79
C GLU A 32 6.16 14.01 -2.36
N LEU A 33 6.26 13.70 -1.05
CA LEU A 33 7.34 12.86 -0.53
C LEU A 33 7.39 11.50 -1.22
N VAL A 34 6.26 10.81 -1.31
CA VAL A 34 6.21 9.46 -1.90
C VAL A 34 6.51 9.50 -3.40
N ARG A 35 6.02 10.50 -4.13
CA ARG A 35 6.31 10.68 -5.56
C ARG A 35 7.80 10.94 -5.82
N ASP A 36 8.46 11.68 -4.93
CA ASP A 36 9.88 12.01 -5.07
C ASP A 36 10.79 10.84 -4.66
N THR A 37 10.25 9.87 -3.93
CA THR A 37 10.98 8.74 -3.36
C THR A 37 10.78 7.45 -4.14
N GLU A 38 9.54 7.14 -4.50
CA GLU A 38 9.17 5.91 -5.19
C GLU A 38 9.32 6.01 -6.71
N THR A 39 9.56 4.86 -7.33
CA THR A 39 9.46 4.76 -8.80
C THR A 39 8.00 4.98 -9.24
N PRO A 40 7.74 5.36 -10.51
CA PRO A 40 6.38 5.46 -11.03
C PRO A 40 5.56 4.18 -10.85
N LEU A 41 6.20 3.01 -10.86
CA LEU A 41 5.56 1.71 -10.60
C LEU A 41 4.99 1.67 -9.18
N LEU A 42 5.85 1.91 -8.17
CA LEU A 42 5.46 1.87 -6.75
C LEU A 42 4.49 2.99 -6.42
N PHE A 43 4.71 4.21 -6.85
CA PHE A 43 3.78 5.33 -6.64
C PHE A 43 2.36 5.04 -7.15
N ASN A 44 2.25 4.50 -8.36
CA ASN A 44 0.95 4.11 -8.91
C ASN A 44 0.34 2.93 -8.15
N HIS A 45 1.16 1.96 -7.72
CA HIS A 45 0.73 0.86 -6.86
C HIS A 45 0.17 1.39 -5.54
N SER A 46 0.93 2.19 -4.81
CA SER A 46 0.53 2.80 -3.53
C SER A 46 -0.77 3.60 -3.65
N SER A 47 -0.90 4.36 -4.75
CA SER A 47 -2.15 5.09 -5.05
C SER A 47 -3.34 4.14 -5.26
N ARG A 48 -3.18 3.04 -6.02
CA ARG A 48 -4.25 2.06 -6.22
C ARG A 48 -4.61 1.32 -4.94
N VAL A 49 -3.63 1.03 -4.07
CA VAL A 49 -3.86 0.44 -2.74
C VAL A 49 -4.84 1.28 -1.93
N TYR A 50 -4.69 2.60 -1.94
CA TYR A 50 -5.66 3.49 -1.30
C TYR A 50 -7.07 3.32 -1.87
N TYR A 51 -7.24 3.32 -3.19
CA TYR A 51 -8.57 3.18 -3.81
C TYR A 51 -9.20 1.82 -3.49
N TRP A 52 -8.44 0.72 -3.59
CA TRP A 52 -8.97 -0.61 -3.26
C TRP A 52 -9.33 -0.74 -1.78
N GLY A 53 -8.50 -0.22 -0.89
CA GLY A 53 -8.80 -0.17 0.55
C GLY A 53 -10.05 0.63 0.85
N ALA A 54 -10.18 1.85 0.32
CA ALA A 54 -11.33 2.71 0.54
C ALA A 54 -12.64 2.12 -0.03
N LEU A 55 -12.60 1.52 -1.23
CA LEU A 55 -13.75 0.84 -1.82
C LEU A 55 -14.16 -0.38 -0.99
N THR A 56 -13.19 -1.17 -0.53
CA THR A 56 -13.43 -2.30 0.38
C THR A 56 -14.09 -1.84 1.68
N GLY A 57 -13.57 -0.77 2.29
CA GLY A 57 -14.13 -0.19 3.50
C GLY A 57 -15.60 0.24 3.33
N LYS A 58 -15.90 0.94 2.23
CA LYS A 58 -17.28 1.35 1.88
C LYS A 58 -18.21 0.14 1.73
N ARG A 59 -17.79 -0.90 1.00
CA ARG A 59 -18.60 -2.11 0.79
C ARG A 59 -18.89 -2.86 2.09
N ARG A 60 -17.90 -2.94 2.98
CA ARG A 60 -18.01 -3.65 4.25
C ARG A 60 -18.63 -2.80 5.36
N GLY A 61 -18.99 -1.53 5.07
CA GLY A 61 -19.56 -0.61 6.06
C GLY A 61 -18.59 -0.22 7.19
N PHE A 62 -17.28 -0.27 6.93
CA PHE A 62 -16.28 0.13 7.91
C PHE A 62 -16.27 1.66 8.07
N ARG A 63 -16.15 2.11 9.32
CA ARG A 63 -15.81 3.50 9.62
C ARG A 63 -14.29 3.60 9.71
N PHE A 64 -13.70 4.44 8.90
CA PHE A 64 -12.26 4.67 8.87
C PHE A 64 -11.96 6.12 8.53
N ASP A 65 -10.82 6.60 8.98
CA ASP A 65 -10.30 7.90 8.58
C ASP A 65 -9.63 7.77 7.20
N PRO A 66 -10.10 8.50 6.16
CA PRO A 66 -9.53 8.40 4.82
C PRO A 66 -8.11 8.96 4.74
N GLU A 67 -7.72 9.88 5.62
CA GLU A 67 -6.38 10.46 5.64
C GLU A 67 -5.36 9.48 6.23
N LEU A 68 -5.73 8.78 7.31
CA LEU A 68 -4.89 7.71 7.87
C LEU A 68 -4.77 6.52 6.90
N LEU A 69 -5.87 6.15 6.23
CA LEU A 69 -5.82 5.13 5.19
C LEU A 69 -4.92 5.54 4.03
N TYR A 70 -4.99 6.83 3.61
CA TYR A 70 -4.13 7.37 2.56
C TYR A 70 -2.66 7.33 2.98
N ALA A 71 -2.34 7.77 4.19
CA ALA A 71 -0.98 7.70 4.72
C ALA A 71 -0.46 6.26 4.73
N GLY A 72 -1.23 5.31 5.28
CA GLY A 72 -0.84 3.90 5.30
C GLY A 72 -0.61 3.32 3.91
N ALA A 73 -1.49 3.63 2.96
CA ALA A 73 -1.38 3.16 1.59
C ALA A 73 -0.19 3.79 0.84
N MET A 74 0.09 5.06 1.04
CA MET A 74 1.18 5.73 0.33
C MET A 74 2.56 5.35 0.86
N PHE A 75 2.71 5.15 2.17
CA PHE A 75 4.01 4.86 2.77
C PHE A 75 4.39 3.38 2.79
N HIS A 76 3.49 2.43 2.46
CA HIS A 76 3.72 1.02 2.77
C HIS A 76 4.96 0.41 2.09
N ASP A 77 5.29 0.84 0.89
CA ASP A 77 6.43 0.34 0.11
C ASP A 77 7.65 1.28 0.09
N VAL A 78 7.58 2.44 0.75
CA VAL A 78 8.70 3.40 0.80
C VAL A 78 9.99 2.77 1.33
N GLY A 79 9.89 1.78 2.22
CA GLY A 79 11.04 1.03 2.74
C GLY A 79 11.74 0.12 1.72
N LEU A 80 11.17 -0.10 0.53
CA LEU A 80 11.84 -0.77 -0.59
C LEU A 80 12.83 0.16 -1.32
N THR A 81 12.74 1.46 -1.10
CA THR A 81 13.54 2.44 -1.81
C THR A 81 14.93 2.59 -1.20
N PRO A 82 15.97 2.80 -2.00
CA PRO A 82 17.35 2.94 -1.48
C PRO A 82 17.51 4.07 -0.46
N GLN A 83 16.71 5.12 -0.57
CA GLN A 83 16.76 6.27 0.33
C GLN A 83 16.32 5.94 1.75
N HIS A 84 15.43 4.96 1.94
CA HIS A 84 14.82 4.64 3.23
C HIS A 84 15.09 3.22 3.71
N ALA A 85 15.66 2.36 2.86
CA ALA A 85 16.05 1.02 3.25
C ALA A 85 17.22 1.04 4.24
N THR A 86 17.05 0.32 5.36
CA THR A 86 18.17 0.03 6.30
C THR A 86 18.74 -1.36 6.04
N ALA A 87 19.96 -1.61 6.52
CA ALA A 87 20.65 -2.88 6.30
C ALA A 87 20.08 -4.05 7.10
N HIS A 88 19.33 -3.80 8.20
CA HIS A 88 18.99 -4.83 9.18
C HIS A 88 17.50 -4.92 9.53
N LYS A 89 16.67 -4.04 8.98
CA LYS A 89 15.24 -4.07 9.26
C LYS A 89 14.48 -4.60 8.04
N ARG A 90 13.33 -5.19 8.32
CA ARG A 90 12.36 -5.49 7.27
C ARG A 90 11.93 -4.18 6.59
N PHE A 91 11.72 -4.22 5.27
CA PHE A 91 11.33 -3.01 4.53
C PHE A 91 10.00 -2.42 5.02
N GLU A 92 9.09 -3.28 5.51
CA GLU A 92 7.83 -2.84 6.10
C GLU A 92 8.06 -1.99 7.36
N VAL A 93 9.07 -2.34 8.16
CA VAL A 93 9.47 -1.57 9.35
C VAL A 93 10.17 -0.27 8.95
N ASP A 94 10.98 -0.29 7.89
CA ASP A 94 11.61 0.92 7.35
C ASP A 94 10.55 1.91 6.87
N GLY A 95 9.59 1.49 6.04
CA GLY A 95 8.49 2.32 5.59
C GLY A 95 7.61 2.83 6.74
N ALA A 96 7.28 1.96 7.69
CA ALA A 96 6.50 2.33 8.87
C ALA A 96 7.21 3.40 9.73
N ASN A 97 8.54 3.33 9.88
CA ASN A 97 9.31 4.34 10.60
C ASN A 97 9.32 5.70 9.87
N VAL A 98 9.44 5.70 8.54
CA VAL A 98 9.34 6.93 7.74
C VAL A 98 7.97 7.58 7.93
N ALA A 99 6.89 6.79 7.82
CA ALA A 99 5.54 7.28 8.05
C ALA A 99 5.35 7.84 9.47
N ARG A 100 5.83 7.13 10.49
CA ARG A 100 5.77 7.57 11.90
C ARG A 100 6.43 8.92 12.10
N ASP A 101 7.67 9.06 11.63
CA ASP A 101 8.45 10.27 11.86
C ASP A 101 7.84 11.45 11.08
N PHE A 102 7.31 11.21 9.88
CA PHE A 102 6.58 12.18 9.10
C PHE A 102 5.29 12.64 9.80
N LEU A 103 4.44 11.70 10.23
CA LEU A 103 3.16 12.02 10.88
C LEU A 103 3.36 12.74 12.22
N ARG A 104 4.37 12.37 13.00
CA ARG A 104 4.74 13.07 14.25
C ARG A 104 5.17 14.51 13.98
N SER A 105 5.94 14.74 12.91
CA SER A 105 6.35 16.10 12.53
C SER A 105 5.18 17.00 12.13
N HIS A 106 4.04 16.39 11.76
CA HIS A 106 2.80 17.07 11.43
C HIS A 106 1.80 17.15 12.61
N GLY A 107 2.22 16.73 13.80
CA GLY A 107 1.39 16.82 15.00
C GLY A 107 0.21 15.85 15.04
N ILE A 108 0.28 14.75 14.31
CA ILE A 108 -0.74 13.70 14.34
C ILE A 108 -0.69 12.99 15.71
N ALA A 109 -1.85 12.66 16.24
CA ALA A 109 -1.97 12.00 17.55
C ALA A 109 -1.26 10.63 17.54
N GLU A 110 -0.57 10.29 18.62
CA GLU A 110 0.27 9.10 18.70
C GLU A 110 -0.51 7.80 18.41
N GLN A 111 -1.77 7.72 18.85
CA GLN A 111 -2.64 6.57 18.56
C GLN A 111 -2.86 6.37 17.03
N ASP A 112 -3.01 7.46 16.28
CA ASP A 112 -3.17 7.43 14.83
C ASP A 112 -1.85 7.10 14.14
N VAL A 113 -0.74 7.65 14.66
CA VAL A 113 0.61 7.31 14.21
C VAL A 113 0.88 5.81 14.37
N GLU A 114 0.58 5.23 15.53
CA GLU A 114 0.72 3.79 15.79
C GLU A 114 -0.19 2.95 14.89
N THR A 115 -1.40 3.43 14.61
CA THR A 115 -2.33 2.75 13.70
C THR A 115 -1.75 2.68 12.28
N VAL A 116 -1.22 3.78 11.76
CA VAL A 116 -0.59 3.83 10.44
C VAL A 116 0.69 3.00 10.42
N TRP A 117 1.53 3.12 11.46
CA TRP A 117 2.75 2.32 11.59
C TRP A 117 2.44 0.82 11.53
N THR A 118 1.44 0.38 12.29
CA THR A 118 1.02 -1.03 12.34
C THR A 118 0.44 -1.49 10.99
N ALA A 119 -0.34 -0.64 10.31
CA ALA A 119 -0.87 -0.94 8.99
C ALA A 119 0.26 -1.22 7.99
N ILE A 120 1.31 -0.40 8.01
CA ILE A 120 2.47 -0.56 7.13
C ILE A 120 3.30 -1.78 7.55
N ALA A 121 3.60 -1.92 8.85
CA ALA A 121 4.44 -3.02 9.34
C ALA A 121 3.85 -4.42 9.09
N LEU A 122 2.52 -4.53 8.96
CA LEU A 122 1.82 -5.81 8.81
C LEU A 122 1.23 -6.04 7.40
N HIS A 123 1.42 -5.13 6.43
CA HIS A 123 0.74 -5.23 5.13
C HIS A 123 1.12 -6.50 4.32
N THR A 124 2.29 -7.09 4.59
CA THR A 124 2.74 -8.37 4.01
C THR A 124 2.45 -9.59 4.89
N THR A 125 1.65 -9.44 5.97
CA THR A 125 1.32 -10.51 6.91
C THR A 125 -0.11 -11.02 6.69
N PRO A 126 -0.33 -12.08 5.90
CA PRO A 126 -1.66 -12.55 5.59
C PRO A 126 -2.46 -13.00 6.80
N GLY A 127 -3.76 -12.71 6.79
CA GLY A 127 -4.73 -13.28 7.73
C GLY A 127 -4.83 -12.61 9.09
N ILE A 128 -3.89 -11.73 9.49
CA ILE A 128 -3.91 -11.03 10.78
C ILE A 128 -4.55 -9.65 10.68
N PRO A 129 -4.13 -8.75 9.77
CA PRO A 129 -4.63 -7.37 9.70
C PRO A 129 -6.15 -7.23 9.59
N ARG A 130 -6.81 -8.17 8.92
CA ARG A 130 -8.28 -8.16 8.74
C ARG A 130 -9.08 -8.21 10.05
N HIS A 131 -8.45 -8.57 11.17
CA HIS A 131 -9.05 -8.65 12.50
C HIS A 131 -8.70 -7.46 13.40
N MET A 132 -7.98 -6.46 12.84
CA MET A 132 -7.46 -5.31 13.56
C MET A 132 -8.26 -4.04 13.24
N HIS A 133 -7.73 -2.89 13.64
CA HIS A 133 -8.34 -1.57 13.35
C HIS A 133 -8.65 -1.43 11.84
N PRO A 134 -9.77 -0.80 11.46
CA PRO A 134 -10.19 -0.68 10.05
C PRO A 134 -9.09 -0.18 9.10
N VAL A 135 -8.30 0.82 9.48
CA VAL A 135 -7.20 1.33 8.64
C VAL A 135 -6.17 0.22 8.37
N ILE A 136 -5.80 -0.56 9.39
CA ILE A 136 -4.83 -1.67 9.27
C ILE A 136 -5.38 -2.74 8.31
N ALA A 137 -6.63 -3.14 8.52
CA ALA A 137 -7.30 -4.11 7.66
C ALA A 137 -7.42 -3.64 6.20
N LEU A 138 -7.69 -2.35 5.99
CA LEU A 138 -7.95 -1.79 4.66
C LEU A 138 -6.67 -1.54 3.86
N VAL A 139 -5.56 -1.16 4.48
CA VAL A 139 -4.26 -1.08 3.80
C VAL A 139 -3.89 -2.46 3.26
N THR A 140 -3.94 -3.51 4.09
CA THR A 140 -3.66 -4.88 3.65
C THR A 140 -4.62 -5.34 2.56
N ALA A 141 -5.93 -5.09 2.70
CA ALA A 141 -6.91 -5.46 1.66
C ALA A 141 -6.64 -4.76 0.32
N GLY A 142 -6.17 -3.51 0.35
CA GLY A 142 -5.74 -2.78 -0.84
C GLY A 142 -4.54 -3.41 -1.52
N VAL A 143 -3.51 -3.77 -0.75
CA VAL A 143 -2.31 -4.48 -1.24
C VAL A 143 -2.67 -5.84 -1.82
N GLU A 144 -3.44 -6.64 -1.08
CA GLU A 144 -3.90 -7.97 -1.51
C GLU A 144 -4.71 -7.90 -2.83
N MET A 145 -5.57 -6.90 -2.98
CA MET A 145 -6.31 -6.70 -4.23
C MET A 145 -5.37 -6.31 -5.37
N ASP A 146 -4.48 -5.34 -5.16
CA ASP A 146 -3.65 -4.83 -6.26
C ASP A 146 -2.59 -5.83 -6.73
N VAL A 147 -1.96 -6.55 -5.81
CA VAL A 147 -0.85 -7.46 -6.13
C VAL A 147 -1.34 -8.89 -6.35
N LEU A 148 -2.17 -9.42 -5.44
CA LEU A 148 -2.58 -10.82 -5.45
C LEU A 148 -3.92 -11.06 -6.17
N GLY A 149 -4.70 -9.99 -6.45
CA GLY A 149 -6.04 -10.13 -7.00
C GLY A 149 -7.05 -10.73 -6.02
N ILE A 150 -6.77 -10.67 -4.72
CA ILE A 150 -7.72 -11.13 -3.69
C ILE A 150 -8.95 -10.22 -3.73
N ALA A 151 -10.14 -10.82 -3.73
CA ALA A 151 -11.42 -10.12 -3.90
C ALA A 151 -11.60 -9.42 -5.28
N PHE A 152 -10.84 -9.79 -6.30
CA PHE A 152 -10.92 -9.20 -7.65
C PHE A 152 -12.34 -9.16 -8.20
N SER A 153 -13.12 -10.24 -8.00
CA SER A 153 -14.51 -10.36 -8.46
C SER A 153 -15.51 -9.48 -7.69
N GLU A 154 -15.13 -8.97 -6.52
CA GLU A 154 -15.97 -8.03 -5.75
C GLU A 154 -15.98 -6.63 -6.39
N PHE A 155 -15.02 -6.33 -7.25
CA PHE A 155 -14.93 -5.07 -7.98
C PHE A 155 -15.44 -5.24 -9.40
N THR A 156 -16.32 -4.36 -9.83
CA THR A 156 -16.80 -4.37 -11.22
C THR A 156 -15.67 -4.04 -12.18
N GLN A 157 -15.82 -4.46 -13.45
CA GLN A 157 -14.84 -4.11 -14.49
C GLN A 157 -14.69 -2.59 -14.62
N ALA A 158 -15.80 -1.84 -14.57
CA ALA A 158 -15.77 -0.39 -14.66
C ALA A 158 -14.97 0.26 -13.52
N GLU A 159 -15.12 -0.22 -12.28
CA GLU A 159 -14.33 0.27 -11.15
C GLU A 159 -12.84 0.02 -11.35
N ARG A 160 -12.47 -1.21 -11.76
CA ARG A 160 -11.07 -1.55 -12.03
C ARG A 160 -10.47 -0.68 -13.14
N GLU A 161 -11.19 -0.51 -14.25
CA GLU A 161 -10.72 0.31 -15.37
C GLU A 161 -10.53 1.78 -14.98
N VAL A 162 -11.43 2.35 -14.19
CA VAL A 162 -11.33 3.76 -13.77
C VAL A 162 -10.13 3.97 -12.85
N VAL A 163 -9.90 3.09 -11.87
CA VAL A 163 -8.75 3.15 -10.97
C VAL A 163 -7.43 2.96 -11.73
N VAL A 164 -7.35 1.95 -12.61
CA VAL A 164 -6.15 1.68 -13.43
C VAL A 164 -5.88 2.81 -14.44
N ARG A 165 -6.92 3.48 -14.94
CA ARG A 165 -6.73 4.66 -15.80
C ARG A 165 -6.16 5.85 -15.05
N ALA A 166 -6.60 6.06 -13.80
CA ALA A 166 -6.09 7.14 -12.95
C ALA A 166 -4.64 6.89 -12.49
N HIS A 167 -4.33 5.64 -12.18
CA HIS A 167 -3.01 5.20 -11.73
C HIS A 167 -2.59 3.97 -12.53
N PRO A 168 -1.87 4.18 -13.65
CA PRO A 168 -1.59 3.14 -14.62
C PRO A 168 -0.90 1.89 -14.04
N ARG A 169 -1.36 0.74 -14.51
CA ARG A 169 -0.75 -0.56 -14.27
C ARG A 169 -0.14 -1.02 -15.59
N SER A 170 1.17 -1.28 -15.62
CA SER A 170 1.84 -1.73 -16.84
C SER A 170 1.35 -3.13 -17.26
N GLY A 171 1.49 -3.46 -18.54
CA GLY A 171 1.23 -4.82 -19.03
C GLY A 171 2.20 -5.88 -18.49
N ARG A 172 3.25 -5.48 -17.77
CA ARG A 172 4.24 -6.35 -17.13
C ARG A 172 4.28 -6.18 -15.61
N PHE A 173 3.27 -5.58 -15.02
CA PHE A 173 3.24 -5.21 -13.59
C PHE A 173 3.63 -6.37 -12.67
N LYS A 174 3.20 -7.60 -12.95
CA LYS A 174 3.49 -8.77 -12.10
C LYS A 174 4.99 -9.02 -11.95
N GLU A 175 5.73 -8.95 -13.04
CA GLU A 175 7.18 -9.15 -12.98
C GLU A 175 7.91 -7.89 -12.48
N GLU A 176 7.41 -6.72 -12.79
CA GLU A 176 7.99 -5.45 -12.34
C GLU A 176 7.85 -5.26 -10.84
N ILE A 177 6.70 -5.63 -10.24
CA ILE A 177 6.53 -5.56 -8.78
C ILE A 177 7.40 -6.61 -8.07
N LEU A 178 7.54 -7.82 -8.61
CA LEU A 178 8.45 -8.83 -8.08
C LEU A 178 9.90 -8.35 -8.14
N GLN A 179 10.29 -7.65 -9.21
CA GLN A 179 11.63 -7.07 -9.32
C GLN A 179 11.83 -5.96 -8.29
N ALA A 180 10.86 -5.09 -8.07
CA ALA A 180 10.94 -4.04 -7.05
C ALA A 180 11.12 -4.61 -5.65
N PHE A 181 10.40 -5.70 -5.30
CA PHE A 181 10.61 -6.43 -4.06
C PHE A 181 12.03 -6.99 -3.97
N TYR A 182 12.49 -7.67 -5.02
CA TYR A 182 13.84 -8.23 -5.06
C TYR A 182 14.91 -7.15 -4.83
N ASP A 183 14.80 -6.03 -5.54
CA ASP A 183 15.76 -4.92 -5.42
C ASP A 183 15.80 -4.34 -4.00
N GLY A 184 14.65 -4.27 -3.32
CA GLY A 184 14.53 -3.73 -1.97
C GLY A 184 14.98 -4.68 -0.85
N ILE A 185 15.06 -6.00 -1.10
CA ILE A 185 15.31 -7.00 -0.03
C ILE A 185 16.52 -7.90 -0.25
N HIS A 186 17.03 -8.08 -1.49
CA HIS A 186 18.08 -9.05 -1.79
C HIS A 186 19.39 -8.81 -1.01
N HIS A 187 19.65 -7.60 -0.58
CA HIS A 187 20.84 -7.21 0.18
C HIS A 187 20.70 -7.44 1.70
N LYS A 188 19.52 -7.84 2.17
CA LYS A 188 19.21 -8.10 3.60
C LYS A 188 18.38 -9.39 3.78
N PRO A 189 18.84 -10.53 3.26
CA PRO A 189 18.05 -11.78 3.22
C PRO A 189 17.66 -12.31 4.60
N GLU A 190 18.41 -11.98 5.65
CA GLU A 190 18.11 -12.36 7.03
C GLU A 190 16.80 -11.74 7.54
N THR A 191 16.34 -10.66 6.93
CA THR A 191 15.06 -10.01 7.29
C THR A 191 13.83 -10.75 6.74
N THR A 192 14.04 -11.78 5.92
CA THR A 192 12.98 -12.56 5.29
C THR A 192 12.58 -13.79 6.11
N PHE A 193 13.18 -14.03 7.29
CA PHE A 193 12.79 -15.13 8.18
C PHE A 193 11.29 -15.09 8.48
N GLY A 194 10.64 -16.19 8.34
CA GLY A 194 9.39 -16.40 7.74
C GLY A 194 8.24 -16.89 8.62
N ASN A 195 7.53 -17.90 8.16
CA ASN A 195 6.35 -18.46 8.82
C ASN A 195 6.72 -19.75 9.55
N VAL A 196 7.01 -19.64 10.85
CA VAL A 196 7.45 -20.78 11.68
C VAL A 196 6.52 -22.00 11.61
N LYS A 197 5.22 -21.80 11.37
CA LYS A 197 4.25 -22.90 11.22
C LYS A 197 4.47 -23.65 9.91
N ALA A 198 4.77 -22.93 8.83
CA ALA A 198 5.09 -23.54 7.54
C ALA A 198 6.40 -24.33 7.62
N ASP A 199 7.41 -23.83 8.34
CA ASP A 199 8.68 -24.51 8.54
C ASP A 199 8.49 -25.81 9.32
N VAL A 200 7.67 -25.79 10.39
CA VAL A 200 7.34 -27.01 11.17
C VAL A 200 6.59 -28.03 10.31
N LEU A 201 5.62 -27.59 9.49
CA LEU A 201 4.91 -28.49 8.58
C LEU A 201 5.85 -29.07 7.51
N ALA A 202 6.75 -28.26 6.97
CA ALA A 202 7.73 -28.70 5.98
C ALA A 202 8.70 -29.76 6.55
N ASP A 203 9.06 -29.66 7.85
CA ASP A 203 9.91 -30.63 8.54
C ASP A 203 9.18 -31.95 8.89
N LYS A 204 7.89 -31.87 9.24
CA LYS A 204 7.15 -33.04 9.79
C LYS A 204 6.20 -33.71 8.82
N ASP A 205 5.78 -33.05 7.77
CA ASP A 205 4.79 -33.56 6.79
C ASP A 205 5.37 -33.60 5.37
N PRO A 206 5.80 -34.77 4.88
CA PRO A 206 6.32 -34.90 3.51
C PRO A 206 5.31 -34.55 2.40
N SER A 207 4.02 -34.49 2.72
CA SER A 207 2.97 -34.11 1.78
C SER A 207 2.73 -32.59 1.72
N PHE A 208 3.21 -31.84 2.72
CA PHE A 208 3.04 -30.40 2.78
C PHE A 208 3.74 -29.69 1.61
N ARG A 209 3.03 -28.77 1.00
CA ARG A 209 3.57 -27.90 -0.06
C ARG A 209 3.27 -26.45 0.31
N PRO A 210 4.29 -25.67 0.70
CA PRO A 210 4.09 -24.27 1.05
C PRO A 210 3.59 -23.47 -0.15
N GLU A 211 2.71 -22.53 0.10
CA GLU A 211 2.31 -21.55 -0.88
C GLU A 211 3.51 -20.66 -1.23
N ASN A 212 3.62 -20.28 -2.50
CA ASN A 212 4.70 -19.43 -2.97
C ASN A 212 4.14 -18.09 -3.44
N PHE A 213 4.54 -17.00 -2.79
CA PHE A 213 4.05 -15.65 -3.04
C PHE A 213 4.20 -15.23 -4.52
N CYS A 214 5.35 -15.50 -5.14
CA CYS A 214 5.56 -15.17 -6.55
C CYS A 214 4.61 -15.94 -7.48
N ARG A 215 4.30 -17.21 -7.14
CA ARG A 215 3.33 -18.02 -7.88
C ARG A 215 1.92 -17.46 -7.74
N VAL A 216 1.54 -17.01 -6.54
CA VAL A 216 0.21 -16.39 -6.31
C VAL A 216 0.06 -15.11 -7.13
N ILE A 217 1.09 -14.26 -7.16
CA ILE A 217 1.09 -13.04 -8.00
C ILE A 217 0.88 -13.40 -9.48
N ARG A 218 1.68 -14.32 -10.02
CA ARG A 218 1.60 -14.70 -11.43
C ARG A 218 0.26 -15.33 -11.81
N ALA A 219 -0.37 -16.05 -10.87
CA ALA A 219 -1.67 -16.70 -11.07
C ALA A 219 -2.86 -15.78 -10.76
N SER A 220 -2.63 -14.55 -10.31
CA SER A 220 -3.72 -13.62 -9.96
C SER A 220 -4.62 -13.31 -11.16
N ALA A 221 -5.87 -12.93 -10.90
CA ALA A 221 -6.85 -12.61 -11.94
C ALA A 221 -6.55 -11.32 -12.73
N TRP A 222 -5.55 -10.56 -12.32
CA TRP A 222 -5.10 -9.39 -13.06
C TRP A 222 -4.44 -9.80 -14.37
N PRO A 223 -4.67 -9.08 -15.47
CA PRO A 223 -3.93 -9.26 -16.71
C PRO A 223 -2.47 -8.77 -16.55
N GLY A 224 -1.57 -9.31 -17.35
CA GLY A 224 -0.17 -8.83 -17.49
C GLY A 224 0.88 -9.60 -16.79
#